data_d3783dd86c7380c25d9ed23b35216aa7
#
_entry.id   d3783dd86c7380c25d9ed23b35216aa7
#
_cell.length_a   1.000
_cell.length_b   1.000
_cell.length_c   1.000
_cell.angle_alpha   90.00
_cell.angle_beta   90.00
_cell.angle_gamma   90.00
#
_symmetry.space_group_name_H-M   'P 1'
#
loop_
_entity.id
_entity.type
_entity.pdbx_description
1 polymer ?
#
loop_
_entity_poly.entity_id
_entity_poly.type
_entity_poly.pdbx_seq_one_letter_code
_entity_poly.pdbx_strand_id
1 'polypeptide(L)'
;MARQKAITYWAADFETTVWGKEIEKNLGEQTKTEVWASACVQLYDKTETVHIHQSIRDFIDFVLTQKGNNIIYFHNLAFDGSFIVDFLLKNGFTHVHVEKDKEMVNGDFQTSISDMGSWYTLKIKKYNRIVEIRNSLKLIPTSLEAMGKAFNTKHRKLSMEYEGLRYAYCNITDEEKEYIKNDVLVLKEALEKMFDEGHSKLTIGSCCMHEFKNTYDKKDYEKLFPDLREVDFPCGMNAWEYVHKSYAGGWCYVNPKYASKLVTNGVVYDVNSLYPSMMSSESGNYYPVGKPQYFVGKPHEKLDDITKYYYFVRFKCRFKLKENALPWVHIRGSWLYKANENLTTTDVRVKGKYYRYYNDDGVIKDTITSITMTCVDLKLFFDTYEVYDFEWIDGCYFHSLKGIFDEYINLYREMKENNTGFLRTLAKLFLNNLYGKLASSDNSSYKEPYLDENGVVKFKLHDEHNKQVGYIPCGSAITSYARNFTIRHALANVDRFCYADTDSIHLVGQEPANMVVEHNTAFCCWKQECMFDEAYYLRQKVYAEHVIAENHIPVENPYLDLKCAGMGKGAKEAFIERGYKITDLEIGLQLEDCNLKATRIEGGILLKNKTFNLRKSVDKKVTV
;
A
#
# COMPACT_ATOMS: atom_id res chain seq x y z
N MET A 1 27.12 -20.22 -25.41
CA MET A 1 26.47 -19.41 -24.38
C MET A 1 26.76 -17.94 -24.68
N ALA A 2 25.76 -17.14 -25.03
CA ALA A 2 25.95 -15.70 -25.22
C ALA A 2 26.33 -15.11 -23.86
N ARG A 3 27.47 -14.41 -23.78
CA ARG A 3 27.86 -13.65 -22.57
C ARG A 3 26.72 -12.71 -22.23
N GLN A 4 26.08 -12.93 -21.09
CA GLN A 4 25.12 -11.98 -20.55
C GLN A 4 25.86 -10.63 -20.36
N LYS A 5 25.46 -9.60 -21.11
CA LYS A 5 26.08 -8.26 -21.00
C LYS A 5 25.85 -7.78 -19.57
N ALA A 6 26.90 -7.33 -18.92
CA ALA A 6 26.81 -6.76 -17.58
C ALA A 6 25.81 -5.59 -17.57
N ILE A 7 24.98 -5.51 -16.54
CA ILE A 7 24.03 -4.40 -16.34
C ILE A 7 24.76 -3.29 -15.62
N THR A 8 24.63 -2.08 -16.12
CA THR A 8 25.11 -0.85 -15.46
C THR A 8 23.92 -0.15 -14.80
N TYR A 9 24.06 0.14 -13.52
CA TYR A 9 23.03 0.81 -12.73
C TYR A 9 23.38 2.27 -12.50
N TRP A 10 22.35 3.12 -12.51
CA TRP A 10 22.46 4.57 -12.32
C TRP A 10 21.42 5.05 -11.33
N ALA A 11 21.75 6.08 -10.55
CA ALA A 11 20.80 6.90 -9.81
C ALA A 11 20.65 8.24 -10.51
N ALA A 12 19.42 8.74 -10.65
CA ALA A 12 19.13 10.01 -11.33
C ALA A 12 18.02 10.79 -10.63
N ASP A 13 18.00 12.10 -10.85
CA ASP A 13 17.00 13.02 -10.35
C ASP A 13 16.85 14.23 -11.27
N PHE A 14 15.68 14.89 -11.26
CA PHE A 14 15.37 16.09 -12.02
C PHE A 14 15.03 17.25 -11.12
N GLU A 15 15.51 18.43 -11.50
CA GLU A 15 15.03 19.70 -11.00
C GLU A 15 14.14 20.37 -12.04
N THR A 16 12.98 20.85 -11.60
CA THR A 16 11.93 21.33 -12.50
C THR A 16 11.52 22.75 -12.17
N THR A 17 10.92 23.44 -13.15
CA THR A 17 10.40 24.80 -12.99
C THR A 17 9.49 24.89 -11.76
N VAL A 18 9.77 25.83 -10.86
CA VAL A 18 8.94 26.20 -9.72
C VAL A 18 8.42 27.62 -9.93
N TRP A 19 7.11 27.81 -9.78
CA TRP A 19 6.45 29.09 -9.92
C TRP A 19 6.25 29.74 -8.55
N GLY A 20 6.64 30.99 -8.37
CA GLY A 20 6.39 31.74 -7.14
C GLY A 20 4.87 32.02 -6.95
N LYS A 21 4.43 32.14 -5.71
CA LYS A 21 3.00 32.33 -5.34
C LYS A 21 2.30 33.48 -6.06
N GLU A 22 3.01 34.59 -6.33
CA GLU A 22 2.45 35.74 -7.05
C GLU A 22 2.24 35.46 -8.53
N ILE A 23 3.16 34.68 -9.12
CA ILE A 23 3.09 34.29 -10.53
C ILE A 23 2.01 33.24 -10.72
N GLU A 24 1.83 32.30 -9.77
CA GLU A 24 0.77 31.27 -9.81
C GLU A 24 -0.64 31.86 -9.89
N LYS A 25 -0.88 33.04 -9.27
CA LYS A 25 -2.19 33.73 -9.32
C LYS A 25 -2.47 34.40 -10.66
N ASN A 26 -1.42 34.76 -11.40
CA ASN A 26 -1.52 35.51 -12.64
C ASN A 26 -1.34 34.65 -13.90
N LEU A 27 -0.82 33.43 -13.77
CA LEU A 27 -0.64 32.50 -14.87
C LEU A 27 -1.94 31.67 -15.01
N GLY A 28 -2.64 31.83 -16.12
CA GLY A 28 -3.78 31.01 -16.50
C GLY A 28 -3.43 29.53 -16.58
N GLU A 29 -4.38 28.69 -16.98
CA GLU A 29 -4.26 27.21 -17.00
C GLU A 29 -3.19 26.64 -17.94
N GLN A 30 -2.45 27.47 -18.68
CA GLN A 30 -1.50 27.08 -19.76
C GLN A 30 -0.03 27.29 -19.40
N THR A 31 0.38 27.11 -18.18
CA THR A 31 1.76 27.28 -17.78
C THR A 31 2.57 26.03 -18.07
N LYS A 32 3.60 26.13 -18.93
CA LYS A 32 4.53 25.04 -19.25
C LYS A 32 5.55 24.88 -18.12
N THR A 33 5.91 23.63 -17.78
CA THR A 33 7.04 23.31 -16.92
C THR A 33 8.19 22.72 -17.72
N GLU A 34 9.41 22.87 -17.22
CA GLU A 34 10.63 22.35 -17.84
C GLU A 34 11.54 21.71 -16.80
N VAL A 35 12.29 20.69 -17.21
CA VAL A 35 13.44 20.20 -16.48
C VAL A 35 14.60 21.14 -16.81
N TRP A 36 15.07 21.91 -15.82
CA TRP A 36 16.17 22.86 -16.00
C TRP A 36 17.51 22.29 -15.54
N ALA A 37 17.50 21.26 -14.67
CA ALA A 37 18.68 20.50 -14.31
C ALA A 37 18.34 19.03 -14.13
N SER A 38 19.26 18.17 -14.46
CA SER A 38 19.22 16.76 -14.12
C SER A 38 20.59 16.32 -13.65
N ALA A 39 20.63 15.36 -12.73
CA ALA A 39 21.85 14.70 -12.34
C ALA A 39 21.73 13.20 -12.49
N CYS A 40 22.81 12.52 -12.86
CA CYS A 40 22.90 11.07 -12.75
C CYS A 40 24.32 10.63 -12.36
N VAL A 41 24.39 9.53 -11.64
CA VAL A 41 25.62 8.92 -11.16
C VAL A 41 25.56 7.40 -11.30
N GLN A 42 26.65 6.80 -11.76
CA GLN A 42 26.74 5.35 -11.88
C GLN A 42 26.94 4.72 -10.50
N LEU A 43 26.20 3.65 -10.20
CA LEU A 43 26.43 2.83 -9.01
C LEU A 43 27.76 2.11 -9.14
N TYR A 44 28.44 1.96 -8.00
CA TYR A 44 29.75 1.32 -7.88
C TYR A 44 30.90 2.06 -8.61
N ASP A 45 30.64 3.28 -9.13
CA ASP A 45 31.72 4.14 -9.58
C ASP A 45 32.44 4.75 -8.37
N LYS A 46 33.72 4.42 -8.22
CA LYS A 46 34.57 4.90 -7.12
C LYS A 46 34.91 6.40 -7.22
N THR A 47 34.82 6.97 -8.43
CA THR A 47 35.08 8.40 -8.65
C THR A 47 33.91 9.27 -8.26
N GLU A 48 32.73 8.67 -8.04
CA GLU A 48 31.48 9.37 -7.75
C GLU A 48 31.20 10.50 -8.76
N THR A 49 31.55 10.26 -10.03
CA THR A 49 31.36 11.26 -11.08
C THR A 49 29.88 11.47 -11.35
N VAL A 50 29.37 12.63 -10.94
CA VAL A 50 27.99 13.04 -11.20
C VAL A 50 27.91 13.81 -12.50
N HIS A 51 27.12 13.33 -13.46
CA HIS A 51 26.82 14.00 -14.71
C HIS A 51 25.62 14.92 -14.52
N ILE A 52 25.81 16.22 -14.76
CA ILE A 52 24.75 17.23 -14.67
C ILE A 52 24.42 17.73 -16.06
N HIS A 53 23.14 17.82 -16.40
CA HIS A 53 22.63 18.29 -17.67
C HIS A 53 21.67 19.47 -17.44
N GLN A 54 21.57 20.37 -18.41
CA GLN A 54 20.79 21.61 -18.34
C GLN A 54 19.38 21.48 -18.97
N SER A 55 19.02 20.29 -19.43
CA SER A 55 17.71 20.01 -20.01
C SER A 55 17.38 18.52 -19.98
N ILE A 56 16.09 18.21 -20.13
CA ILE A 56 15.65 16.82 -20.30
C ILE A 56 16.20 16.20 -21.60
N ARG A 57 16.37 16.99 -22.65
CA ARG A 57 16.95 16.54 -23.92
C ARG A 57 18.38 16.03 -23.72
N ASP A 58 19.22 16.82 -23.09
CA ASP A 58 20.63 16.46 -22.85
C ASP A 58 20.71 15.19 -21.97
N PHE A 59 19.84 15.05 -20.97
CA PHE A 59 19.76 13.85 -20.16
C PHE A 59 19.34 12.63 -20.98
N ILE A 60 18.27 12.72 -21.76
CA ILE A 60 17.78 11.60 -22.59
C ILE A 60 18.83 11.20 -23.64
N ASP A 61 19.46 12.17 -24.30
CA ASP A 61 20.53 11.90 -25.25
C ASP A 61 21.74 11.23 -24.58
N PHE A 62 22.12 11.69 -23.39
CA PHE A 62 23.19 11.05 -22.62
C PHE A 62 22.85 9.58 -22.30
N VAL A 63 21.70 9.29 -21.70
CA VAL A 63 21.38 7.93 -21.28
C VAL A 63 21.16 6.97 -22.45
N LEU A 64 20.63 7.44 -23.58
CA LEU A 64 20.44 6.63 -24.78
C LEU A 64 21.74 6.32 -25.52
N THR A 65 22.80 7.11 -25.31
CA THR A 65 24.13 6.87 -25.91
C THR A 65 25.02 5.95 -25.08
N GLN A 66 24.67 5.68 -23.81
CA GLN A 66 25.46 4.80 -22.94
C GLN A 66 25.52 3.38 -23.50
N LYS A 67 26.72 2.76 -23.42
CA LYS A 67 26.96 1.40 -23.91
C LYS A 67 26.42 0.36 -22.90
N GLY A 68 26.00 -0.80 -23.43
CA GLY A 68 25.57 -1.92 -22.59
C GLY A 68 24.09 -1.86 -22.24
N ASN A 69 23.70 -2.61 -21.20
CA ASN A 69 22.36 -2.60 -20.63
C ASN A 69 22.34 -1.65 -19.44
N ASN A 70 21.53 -0.60 -19.52
CA ASN A 70 21.48 0.44 -18.49
C ASN A 70 20.13 0.42 -17.78
N ILE A 71 20.19 0.42 -16.46
CA ILE A 71 19.02 0.57 -15.58
C ILE A 71 19.24 1.83 -14.73
N ILE A 72 18.29 2.77 -14.81
CA ILE A 72 18.35 4.06 -14.16
C ILE A 72 17.25 4.15 -13.11
N TYR A 73 17.62 4.45 -11.88
CA TYR A 73 16.67 4.62 -10.79
C TYR A 73 16.37 6.09 -10.52
N PHE A 74 15.09 6.43 -10.52
CA PHE A 74 14.55 7.68 -9.99
C PHE A 74 13.79 7.40 -8.70
N HIS A 75 13.85 8.33 -7.76
CA HIS A 75 13.06 8.23 -6.53
C HIS A 75 11.73 8.96 -6.70
N ASN A 76 10.60 8.21 -6.67
CA ASN A 76 9.27 8.69 -7.03
C ASN A 76 9.09 8.99 -8.53
N LEU A 77 9.40 8.00 -9.36
CA LEU A 77 9.31 8.09 -10.84
C LEU A 77 7.96 8.64 -11.37
N ALA A 78 6.89 8.65 -10.58
CA ALA A 78 5.62 9.25 -10.97
C ALA A 78 5.75 10.75 -11.29
N PHE A 79 6.69 11.45 -10.63
CA PHE A 79 7.00 12.86 -10.89
C PHE A 79 7.89 12.98 -12.14
N ASP A 80 9.11 12.48 -12.07
CA ASP A 80 10.13 12.62 -13.15
C ASP A 80 9.71 11.93 -14.45
N GLY A 81 9.10 10.76 -14.33
CA GLY A 81 8.59 9.99 -15.46
C GLY A 81 7.53 10.74 -16.28
N SER A 82 6.78 11.66 -15.65
CA SER A 82 5.80 12.48 -16.38
C SER A 82 6.48 13.44 -17.36
N PHE A 83 7.63 14.01 -17.01
CA PHE A 83 8.44 14.83 -17.91
C PHE A 83 9.06 13.99 -19.03
N ILE A 84 9.55 12.80 -18.70
CA ILE A 84 10.14 11.88 -19.68
C ILE A 84 9.09 11.46 -20.71
N VAL A 85 7.89 11.08 -20.27
CA VAL A 85 6.79 10.68 -21.16
C VAL A 85 6.35 11.84 -22.06
N ASP A 86 6.21 13.05 -21.50
CA ASP A 86 5.89 14.25 -22.28
C ASP A 86 6.94 14.48 -23.39
N PHE A 87 8.22 14.42 -23.00
CA PHE A 87 9.33 14.58 -23.94
C PHE A 87 9.30 13.52 -25.04
N LEU A 88 9.14 12.24 -24.71
CA LEU A 88 9.14 11.15 -25.68
C LEU A 88 7.99 11.27 -26.67
N LEU A 89 6.75 11.51 -26.19
CA LEU A 89 5.58 11.68 -27.05
C LEU A 89 5.71 12.87 -28.01
N LYS A 90 6.37 13.97 -27.59
CA LYS A 90 6.59 15.16 -28.41
C LYS A 90 7.79 15.05 -29.35
N ASN A 91 8.69 14.09 -29.13
CA ASN A 91 9.92 13.93 -29.93
C ASN A 91 9.95 12.66 -30.79
N GLY A 92 8.78 12.21 -31.24
CA GLY A 92 8.63 11.14 -32.25
C GLY A 92 8.81 9.72 -31.72
N PHE A 93 8.75 9.52 -30.40
CA PHE A 93 8.65 8.17 -29.83
C PHE A 93 7.20 7.71 -29.76
N THR A 94 7.00 6.42 -29.98
CA THR A 94 5.66 5.77 -29.94
C THR A 94 5.55 4.94 -28.67
N HIS A 95 4.46 5.14 -27.91
CA HIS A 95 4.15 4.26 -26.81
C HIS A 95 3.62 2.93 -27.33
N VAL A 96 4.21 1.83 -26.83
CA VAL A 96 3.80 0.47 -27.18
C VAL A 96 3.57 -0.35 -25.91
N HIS A 97 2.76 -1.40 -26.04
CA HIS A 97 2.63 -2.40 -24.99
C HIS A 97 2.94 -3.77 -25.60
N VAL A 98 4.08 -4.32 -25.22
CA VAL A 98 4.58 -5.61 -25.72
C VAL A 98 5.02 -6.50 -24.55
N GLU A 99 4.82 -7.81 -24.70
CA GLU A 99 5.21 -8.76 -23.67
C GLU A 99 6.73 -8.95 -23.55
N LYS A 100 7.42 -8.86 -24.69
CA LYS A 100 8.87 -9.10 -24.76
C LYS A 100 9.61 -7.90 -25.32
N ASP A 101 10.67 -7.50 -24.66
CA ASP A 101 11.52 -6.37 -25.06
C ASP A 101 12.03 -6.46 -26.52
N LYS A 102 12.18 -7.69 -27.06
CA LYS A 102 12.60 -7.90 -28.45
C LYS A 102 11.57 -7.41 -29.49
N GLU A 103 10.30 -7.28 -29.10
CA GLU A 103 9.20 -6.83 -29.95
C GLU A 103 9.20 -5.30 -30.14
N MET A 104 9.86 -4.55 -29.24
CA MET A 104 10.05 -3.12 -29.41
C MET A 104 10.96 -2.84 -30.62
N VAL A 105 10.71 -1.74 -31.32
CA VAL A 105 11.57 -1.20 -32.38
C VAL A 105 12.21 0.12 -31.97
N ASN A 106 13.21 0.59 -32.72
CA ASN A 106 13.85 1.90 -32.42
C ASN A 106 12.82 3.02 -32.53
N GLY A 107 12.70 3.82 -31.48
CA GLY A 107 11.70 4.88 -31.36
C GLY A 107 10.51 4.48 -30.51
N ASP A 108 10.44 3.22 -30.04
CA ASP A 108 9.41 2.80 -29.09
C ASP A 108 9.77 3.12 -27.65
N PHE A 109 8.75 3.35 -26.86
CA PHE A 109 8.84 3.31 -25.40
C PHE A 109 7.65 2.60 -24.78
N GLN A 110 7.84 2.04 -23.60
CA GLN A 110 6.82 1.32 -22.84
C GLN A 110 6.81 1.75 -21.40
N THR A 111 5.64 1.89 -20.80
CA THR A 111 5.47 2.20 -19.37
C THR A 111 4.79 1.06 -18.63
N SER A 112 5.17 0.84 -17.37
CA SER A 112 4.43 0.00 -16.44
C SER A 112 3.86 0.87 -15.33
N ILE A 113 2.58 1.24 -15.48
CA ILE A 113 1.85 2.11 -14.56
C ILE A 113 0.55 1.39 -14.23
N SER A 114 0.29 1.11 -12.93
CA SER A 114 -0.97 0.45 -12.53
C SER A 114 -2.19 1.36 -12.73
N ASP A 115 -3.37 0.76 -12.68
CA ASP A 115 -4.68 1.44 -12.66
C ASP A 115 -4.77 2.50 -11.55
N MET A 116 -4.18 2.22 -10.38
CA MET A 116 -4.10 3.14 -9.24
C MET A 116 -3.06 4.25 -9.43
N GLY A 117 -2.33 4.28 -10.56
CA GLY A 117 -1.33 5.30 -10.86
C GLY A 117 0.04 5.06 -10.22
N SER A 118 0.34 3.84 -9.78
CA SER A 118 1.67 3.47 -9.32
C SER A 118 2.61 3.22 -10.50
N TRP A 119 3.69 3.97 -10.57
CA TRP A 119 4.74 3.82 -11.58
C TRP A 119 5.78 2.80 -11.14
N TYR A 120 6.11 1.87 -12.02
CA TYR A 120 7.13 0.84 -11.80
C TYR A 120 8.32 1.03 -12.71
N THR A 121 8.12 1.04 -14.04
CA THR A 121 9.17 1.14 -15.04
C THR A 121 8.75 1.98 -16.24
N LEU A 122 9.77 2.50 -16.93
CA LEU A 122 9.70 3.07 -18.25
C LEU A 122 10.88 2.52 -19.06
N LYS A 123 10.63 1.96 -20.24
CA LYS A 123 11.65 1.44 -21.14
C LYS A 123 11.65 2.23 -22.44
N ILE A 124 12.84 2.57 -22.95
CA ILE A 124 13.03 3.31 -24.19
C ILE A 124 13.95 2.51 -25.09
N LYS A 125 13.54 2.26 -26.34
CA LYS A 125 14.40 1.61 -27.32
C LYS A 125 14.90 2.59 -28.37
N LYS A 126 16.22 2.74 -28.47
CA LYS A 126 16.89 3.50 -29.50
C LYS A 126 18.28 2.91 -29.76
N TYR A 127 18.81 3.07 -30.97
CA TYR A 127 20.12 2.53 -31.39
C TYR A 127 20.27 1.02 -31.11
N ASN A 128 19.20 0.25 -31.29
CA ASN A 128 19.12 -1.19 -30.97
C ASN A 128 19.47 -1.55 -29.51
N ARG A 129 19.24 -0.62 -28.59
CA ARG A 129 19.44 -0.79 -27.14
C ARG A 129 18.17 -0.40 -26.39
N ILE A 130 18.01 -0.98 -25.23
CA ILE A 130 16.95 -0.61 -24.31
C ILE A 130 17.59 0.01 -23.07
N VAL A 131 17.11 1.19 -22.71
CA VAL A 131 17.34 1.82 -21.41
C VAL A 131 16.08 1.60 -20.59
N GLU A 132 16.25 1.02 -19.40
CA GLU A 132 15.15 0.82 -18.46
C GLU A 132 15.27 1.82 -17.31
N ILE A 133 14.21 2.55 -17.04
CA ILE A 133 14.10 3.48 -15.92
C ILE A 133 13.18 2.83 -14.88
N ARG A 134 13.59 2.81 -13.61
CA ARG A 134 12.90 2.16 -12.51
C ARG A 134 12.58 3.12 -11.38
N ASN A 135 11.48 2.86 -10.68
CA ASN A 135 11.08 3.59 -9.49
C ASN A 135 11.70 2.99 -8.23
N SER A 136 12.71 3.64 -7.67
CA SER A 136 13.35 3.19 -6.43
C SER A 136 12.42 3.23 -5.21
N LEU A 137 11.40 4.08 -5.21
CA LEU A 137 10.38 4.12 -4.15
C LEU A 137 9.62 2.78 -4.01
N LYS A 138 9.60 1.95 -5.06
CA LYS A 138 9.03 0.59 -5.00
C LYS A 138 9.94 -0.42 -4.32
N LEU A 139 11.23 -0.16 -4.29
CA LEU A 139 12.24 -0.97 -3.61
C LEU A 139 12.53 -0.45 -2.19
N ILE A 140 12.59 0.88 -2.03
CA ILE A 140 12.84 1.57 -0.76
C ILE A 140 11.70 2.55 -0.51
N PRO A 141 10.59 2.11 0.12
CA PRO A 141 9.35 2.90 0.24
C PRO A 141 9.43 3.94 1.37
N THR A 142 10.33 4.89 1.25
CA THR A 142 10.52 5.98 2.21
C THR A 142 10.97 7.26 1.48
N SER A 143 10.93 8.42 2.12
CA SER A 143 11.47 9.65 1.52
C SER A 143 13.00 9.60 1.42
N LEU A 144 13.59 10.37 0.52
CA LEU A 144 15.05 10.44 0.34
C LEU A 144 15.77 10.90 1.64
N GLU A 145 15.16 11.84 2.37
CA GLU A 145 15.68 12.29 3.67
C GLU A 145 15.69 11.17 4.71
N ALA A 146 14.56 10.46 4.85
CA ALA A 146 14.44 9.34 5.79
C ALA A 146 15.35 8.16 5.37
N MET A 147 15.51 7.93 4.06
CA MET A 147 16.45 6.95 3.49
C MET A 147 17.88 7.28 3.91
N GLY A 148 18.31 8.52 3.75
CA GLY A 148 19.64 8.97 4.16
C GLY A 148 19.92 8.71 5.65
N LYS A 149 18.94 9.01 6.51
CA LYS A 149 19.02 8.76 7.95
C LYS A 149 19.04 7.26 8.29
N ALA A 150 18.06 6.52 7.79
CA ALA A 150 17.87 5.10 8.10
C ALA A 150 19.02 4.22 7.57
N PHE A 151 19.53 4.52 6.39
CA PHE A 151 20.61 3.76 5.76
C PHE A 151 22.00 4.26 6.15
N ASN A 152 22.06 5.33 6.95
CA ASN A 152 23.32 5.97 7.33
C ASN A 152 24.24 6.21 6.13
N THR A 153 23.71 6.90 5.11
CA THR A 153 24.47 7.28 3.92
C THR A 153 25.49 8.38 4.25
N LYS A 154 26.60 8.43 3.53
CA LYS A 154 27.64 9.47 3.67
C LYS A 154 27.05 10.84 3.34
N HIS A 155 26.32 10.93 2.23
CA HIS A 155 25.63 12.15 1.81
C HIS A 155 24.25 12.23 2.47
N ARG A 156 23.70 13.45 2.53
CA ARG A 156 22.37 13.74 3.10
C ARG A 156 21.61 14.64 2.16
N LYS A 157 20.27 14.49 2.13
CA LYS A 157 19.41 15.42 1.42
C LYS A 157 19.59 16.83 2.01
N LEU A 158 19.88 17.79 1.13
CA LEU A 158 19.96 19.20 1.46
C LEU A 158 18.58 19.86 1.31
N SER A 159 18.41 21.05 1.85
CA SER A 159 17.26 21.92 1.59
C SER A 159 17.72 23.12 0.78
N MET A 160 16.96 23.48 -0.25
CA MET A 160 17.22 24.67 -1.05
C MET A 160 15.89 25.30 -1.46
N GLU A 161 15.82 26.62 -1.40
CA GLU A 161 14.76 27.39 -2.02
C GLU A 161 15.31 28.01 -3.32
N TYR A 162 14.61 27.75 -4.44
CA TYR A 162 15.01 28.33 -5.71
C TYR A 162 14.59 29.80 -5.77
N GLU A 163 15.52 30.67 -6.03
CA GLU A 163 15.24 32.07 -6.31
C GLU A 163 14.89 32.27 -7.78
N GLY A 164 13.66 32.73 -8.04
CA GLY A 164 13.18 33.09 -9.37
C GLY A 164 12.81 31.90 -10.27
N LEU A 165 12.47 32.22 -11.52
CA LEU A 165 12.06 31.25 -12.54
C LEU A 165 13.27 30.50 -13.08
N ARG A 166 13.19 29.15 -13.08
CA ARG A 166 14.17 28.25 -13.70
C ARG A 166 13.59 27.61 -14.95
N TYR A 167 14.37 27.47 -16.00
CA TYR A 167 14.02 26.92 -17.31
C TYR A 167 15.19 26.20 -17.95
N ALA A 168 14.95 25.39 -18.95
CA ALA A 168 15.99 24.63 -19.65
C ALA A 168 17.09 25.57 -20.17
N TYR A 169 18.35 25.17 -19.98
CA TYR A 169 19.56 25.92 -20.32
C TYR A 169 19.80 27.22 -19.51
N CYS A 170 19.08 27.41 -18.41
CA CYS A 170 19.45 28.47 -17.47
C CYS A 170 20.81 28.15 -16.81
N ASN A 171 21.48 29.20 -16.29
CA ASN A 171 22.72 28.98 -15.54
C ASN A 171 22.44 28.25 -14.23
N ILE A 172 23.16 27.15 -13.96
CA ILE A 172 23.06 26.36 -12.73
C ILE A 172 24.20 26.84 -11.81
N THR A 173 23.84 27.37 -10.65
CA THR A 173 24.81 27.83 -9.64
C THR A 173 25.54 26.64 -9.01
N ASP A 174 26.66 26.90 -8.34
CA ASP A 174 27.42 25.83 -7.69
C ASP A 174 26.67 25.25 -6.47
N GLU A 175 25.87 26.06 -5.81
CA GLU A 175 24.98 25.60 -4.71
C GLU A 175 23.89 24.66 -5.24
N GLU A 176 23.27 25.02 -6.38
CA GLU A 176 22.28 24.16 -7.04
C GLU A 176 22.90 22.84 -7.53
N LYS A 177 24.12 22.89 -8.06
CA LYS A 177 24.88 21.68 -8.44
C LYS A 177 25.16 20.79 -7.23
N GLU A 178 25.55 21.38 -6.09
CA GLU A 178 25.80 20.62 -4.87
C GLU A 178 24.53 20.00 -4.33
N TYR A 179 23.40 20.73 -4.37
CA TYR A 179 22.10 20.23 -3.97
C TYR A 179 21.69 18.99 -4.76
N ILE A 180 21.62 19.08 -6.11
CA ILE A 180 21.19 17.98 -6.96
C ILE A 180 22.16 16.78 -6.93
N LYS A 181 23.48 17.04 -6.75
CA LYS A 181 24.47 15.97 -6.55
C LYS A 181 24.19 15.16 -5.28
N ASN A 182 23.86 15.82 -4.17
CA ASN A 182 23.58 15.13 -2.91
C ASN A 182 22.37 14.22 -3.05
N ASP A 183 21.31 14.62 -3.74
CA ASP A 183 20.11 13.80 -3.91
C ASP A 183 20.42 12.50 -4.66
N VAL A 184 21.17 12.54 -5.76
CA VAL A 184 21.53 11.32 -6.49
C VAL A 184 22.58 10.47 -5.75
N LEU A 185 23.47 11.07 -4.95
CA LEU A 185 24.45 10.35 -4.15
C LEU A 185 23.81 9.61 -2.97
N VAL A 186 22.83 10.21 -2.30
CA VAL A 186 22.02 9.52 -1.26
C VAL A 186 21.33 8.31 -1.87
N LEU A 187 20.69 8.47 -3.03
CA LEU A 187 20.00 7.37 -3.71
C LEU A 187 20.97 6.27 -4.15
N LYS A 188 22.13 6.64 -4.73
CA LYS A 188 23.20 5.71 -5.11
C LYS A 188 23.62 4.84 -3.92
N GLU A 189 24.02 5.47 -2.82
CA GLU A 189 24.51 4.78 -1.63
C GLU A 189 23.46 3.83 -1.02
N ALA A 190 22.19 4.24 -1.01
CA ALA A 190 21.11 3.42 -0.51
C ALA A 190 20.84 2.21 -1.42
N LEU A 191 20.87 2.39 -2.74
CA LEU A 191 20.70 1.30 -3.71
C LEU A 191 21.87 0.31 -3.65
N GLU A 192 23.12 0.80 -3.52
CA GLU A 192 24.29 -0.07 -3.36
C GLU A 192 24.15 -0.96 -2.13
N LYS A 193 23.76 -0.42 -0.98
CA LYS A 193 23.50 -1.21 0.22
C LYS A 193 22.42 -2.27 0.02
N MET A 194 21.33 -1.94 -0.67
CA MET A 194 20.29 -2.92 -1.01
C MET A 194 20.82 -4.04 -1.91
N PHE A 195 21.62 -3.68 -2.90
CA PHE A 195 22.15 -4.62 -3.88
C PHE A 195 23.27 -5.50 -3.30
N ASP A 196 24.08 -4.96 -2.40
CA ASP A 196 25.11 -5.70 -1.67
C ASP A 196 24.51 -6.80 -0.79
N GLU A 197 23.29 -6.57 -0.24
CA GLU A 197 22.49 -7.59 0.46
C GLU A 197 21.72 -8.52 -0.50
N GLY A 198 21.92 -8.42 -1.82
CA GLY A 198 21.26 -9.27 -2.83
C GLY A 198 19.86 -8.80 -3.26
N HIS A 199 19.39 -7.64 -2.82
CA HIS A 199 18.02 -7.16 -3.01
C HIS A 199 17.88 -6.18 -4.17
N SER A 200 17.97 -6.68 -5.41
CA SER A 200 17.91 -5.88 -6.65
C SER A 200 16.64 -6.08 -7.48
N LYS A 201 15.60 -6.72 -6.93
CA LYS A 201 14.32 -6.89 -7.64
C LYS A 201 13.59 -5.56 -7.80
N LEU A 202 12.59 -5.51 -8.66
CA LEU A 202 11.85 -4.29 -8.99
C LEU A 202 11.11 -3.68 -7.78
N THR A 203 10.64 -4.51 -6.85
CA THR A 203 9.89 -4.06 -5.66
C THR A 203 10.37 -4.79 -4.41
N ILE A 204 10.21 -4.14 -3.25
CA ILE A 204 10.52 -4.78 -1.97
C ILE A 204 9.73 -6.08 -1.77
N GLY A 205 8.46 -6.11 -2.11
CA GLY A 205 7.66 -7.34 -2.03
C GLY A 205 8.19 -8.46 -2.93
N SER A 206 8.79 -8.12 -4.08
CA SER A 206 9.43 -9.13 -4.95
C SER A 206 10.75 -9.65 -4.35
N CYS A 207 11.48 -8.80 -3.61
CA CYS A 207 12.63 -9.25 -2.83
C CYS A 207 12.17 -10.21 -1.72
N CYS A 208 11.16 -9.83 -0.93
CA CYS A 208 10.60 -10.68 0.13
C CYS A 208 10.16 -12.05 -0.39
N MET A 209 9.45 -12.09 -1.52
CA MET A 209 9.01 -13.34 -2.12
C MET A 209 10.18 -14.18 -2.64
N HIS A 210 11.24 -13.54 -3.15
CA HIS A 210 12.44 -14.24 -3.58
C HIS A 210 13.13 -14.92 -2.39
N GLU A 211 13.34 -14.18 -1.29
CA GLU A 211 13.93 -14.72 -0.07
C GLU A 211 13.07 -15.83 0.55
N PHE A 212 11.75 -15.63 0.60
CA PHE A 212 10.84 -16.68 1.08
C PHE A 212 10.92 -17.95 0.22
N LYS A 213 11.01 -17.82 -1.10
CA LYS A 213 11.21 -19.00 -1.99
C LYS A 213 12.55 -19.71 -1.73
N ASN A 214 13.57 -18.96 -1.37
CA ASN A 214 14.91 -19.51 -1.11
C ASN A 214 14.99 -20.30 0.22
N THR A 215 14.00 -20.18 1.12
CA THR A 215 13.91 -21.03 2.32
C THR A 215 13.43 -22.46 2.01
N TYR A 216 13.07 -22.75 0.77
CA TYR A 216 12.60 -24.05 0.31
C TYR A 216 13.40 -24.56 -0.87
N ASP A 217 13.55 -25.89 -0.98
CA ASP A 217 13.90 -26.49 -2.26
C ASP A 217 12.79 -26.19 -3.29
N LYS A 218 13.19 -25.96 -4.55
CA LYS A 218 12.26 -25.60 -5.62
C LYS A 218 11.07 -26.55 -5.74
N LYS A 219 11.32 -27.88 -5.65
CA LYS A 219 10.26 -28.90 -5.77
C LYS A 219 9.27 -28.83 -4.60
N ASP A 220 9.79 -28.62 -3.39
CA ASP A 220 8.96 -28.52 -2.19
C ASP A 220 8.14 -27.22 -2.21
N TYR A 221 8.74 -26.10 -2.66
CA TYR A 221 8.00 -24.86 -2.85
C TYR A 221 6.86 -25.01 -3.85
N GLU A 222 7.10 -25.57 -5.04
CA GLU A 222 6.08 -25.80 -6.09
C GLU A 222 4.96 -26.75 -5.63
N LYS A 223 5.29 -27.72 -4.78
CA LYS A 223 4.31 -28.64 -4.18
C LYS A 223 3.45 -27.96 -3.11
N LEU A 224 4.04 -27.13 -2.26
CA LEU A 224 3.32 -26.45 -1.17
C LEU A 224 2.54 -25.22 -1.66
N PHE A 225 3.04 -24.52 -2.68
CA PHE A 225 2.47 -23.26 -3.17
C PHE A 225 2.26 -23.28 -4.70
N PRO A 226 1.45 -24.23 -5.23
CA PRO A 226 1.21 -24.34 -6.67
C PRO A 226 0.39 -23.16 -7.21
N ASP A 227 0.40 -22.96 -8.53
CA ASP A 227 -0.53 -22.02 -9.19
C ASP A 227 -1.95 -22.61 -9.17
N LEU A 228 -2.84 -21.98 -8.46
CA LEU A 228 -4.22 -22.45 -8.30
C LEU A 228 -5.16 -22.05 -9.45
N ARG A 229 -4.68 -21.25 -10.41
CA ARG A 229 -5.45 -20.94 -11.63
C ARG A 229 -5.57 -22.15 -12.57
N GLU A 230 -4.68 -23.14 -12.39
CA GLU A 230 -4.70 -24.41 -13.13
C GLU A 230 -5.69 -25.45 -12.54
N VAL A 231 -6.41 -25.11 -11.48
CA VAL A 231 -7.35 -26.01 -10.77
C VAL A 231 -8.77 -25.48 -10.95
N ASP A 232 -9.53 -26.07 -11.84
CA ASP A 232 -10.93 -25.70 -12.10
C ASP A 232 -11.89 -26.38 -11.13
N PHE A 233 -12.90 -25.63 -10.67
CA PHE A 233 -13.97 -26.13 -9.83
C PHE A 233 -15.28 -26.28 -10.62
N PRO A 234 -16.14 -27.24 -10.24
CA PRO A 234 -17.45 -27.43 -10.88
C PRO A 234 -18.37 -26.20 -10.86
N CYS A 235 -18.12 -25.26 -9.97
CA CYS A 235 -18.88 -24.01 -9.87
C CYS A 235 -18.52 -22.96 -10.94
N GLY A 236 -17.63 -23.28 -11.89
CA GLY A 236 -17.23 -22.40 -13.01
C GLY A 236 -16.14 -21.37 -12.65
N MET A 237 -15.51 -21.49 -11.48
CA MET A 237 -14.36 -20.70 -11.08
C MET A 237 -13.13 -21.58 -10.97
N ASN A 238 -11.92 -21.05 -11.21
CA ASN A 238 -10.73 -21.74 -10.77
C ASN A 238 -10.53 -21.56 -9.25
N ALA A 239 -9.64 -22.38 -8.66
CA ALA A 239 -9.44 -22.39 -7.21
C ALA A 239 -8.88 -21.06 -6.68
N TRP A 240 -8.05 -20.35 -7.48
CA TRP A 240 -7.52 -19.04 -7.10
C TRP A 240 -8.66 -18.01 -6.98
N GLU A 241 -9.51 -17.90 -8.00
CA GLU A 241 -10.67 -17.00 -8.02
C GLU A 241 -11.64 -17.29 -6.87
N TYR A 242 -11.90 -18.58 -6.62
CA TYR A 242 -12.77 -19.00 -5.54
C TYR A 242 -12.27 -18.55 -4.17
N VAL A 243 -11.00 -18.86 -3.87
CA VAL A 243 -10.38 -18.50 -2.59
C VAL A 243 -10.21 -16.99 -2.46
N HIS A 244 -9.89 -16.28 -3.54
CA HIS A 244 -9.73 -14.83 -3.53
C HIS A 244 -11.00 -14.09 -3.07
N LYS A 245 -12.19 -14.66 -3.27
CA LYS A 245 -13.46 -14.10 -2.75
C LYS A 245 -13.53 -14.05 -1.22
N SER A 246 -12.77 -14.90 -0.52
CA SER A 246 -12.64 -14.87 0.94
C SER A 246 -11.66 -13.83 1.45
N TYR A 247 -10.80 -13.28 0.57
CA TYR A 247 -9.75 -12.35 0.98
C TYR A 247 -10.34 -11.02 1.44
N ALA A 248 -10.04 -10.63 2.66
CA ALA A 248 -10.32 -9.31 3.22
C ALA A 248 -9.07 -8.78 3.93
N GLY A 249 -8.88 -7.47 3.93
CA GLY A 249 -7.76 -6.80 4.60
C GLY A 249 -7.91 -6.76 6.13
N GLY A 250 -7.13 -5.90 6.77
CA GLY A 250 -7.24 -5.62 8.19
C GLY A 250 -8.57 -4.99 8.57
N TRP A 251 -8.96 -5.17 9.82
CA TRP A 251 -10.18 -4.58 10.35
C TRP A 251 -9.94 -3.15 10.80
N CYS A 252 -10.79 -2.23 10.38
CA CYS A 252 -10.79 -0.84 10.81
C CYS A 252 -12.23 -0.43 11.17
N TYR A 253 -12.44 0.06 12.37
CA TYR A 253 -13.80 0.38 12.84
C TYR A 253 -13.81 1.52 13.85
N VAL A 254 -14.75 2.45 13.69
CA VAL A 254 -15.08 3.50 14.67
C VAL A 254 -16.38 3.10 15.35
N ASN A 255 -16.38 3.03 16.66
CA ASN A 255 -17.61 2.80 17.43
C ASN A 255 -18.53 4.03 17.34
N PRO A 256 -19.78 3.87 16.84
CA PRO A 256 -20.72 4.99 16.70
C PRO A 256 -21.02 5.74 18.01
N LYS A 257 -20.82 5.09 19.15
CA LYS A 257 -20.97 5.72 20.47
C LYS A 257 -20.01 6.90 20.65
N TYR A 258 -18.80 6.82 20.05
CA TYR A 258 -17.72 7.80 20.18
C TYR A 258 -17.46 8.57 18.88
N ALA A 259 -18.04 8.18 17.75
CA ALA A 259 -17.87 8.84 16.47
C ALA A 259 -18.30 10.31 16.52
N SER A 260 -17.47 11.22 16.03
CA SER A 260 -17.69 12.67 16.03
C SER A 260 -18.00 13.27 17.42
N LYS A 261 -17.36 12.71 18.45
CA LYS A 261 -17.46 13.21 19.82
C LYS A 261 -16.08 13.27 20.44
N LEU A 262 -15.90 14.23 21.34
CA LEU A 262 -14.69 14.29 22.17
C LEU A 262 -14.69 13.10 23.15
N VAL A 263 -13.63 12.33 23.11
CA VAL A 263 -13.34 11.26 24.06
C VAL A 263 -12.26 11.74 24.99
N THR A 264 -12.52 11.68 26.27
CA THR A 264 -11.57 12.09 27.30
C THR A 264 -10.95 10.87 27.94
N ASN A 265 -9.63 10.91 28.11
CA ASN A 265 -8.87 9.91 28.84
C ASN A 265 -8.94 8.49 28.23
N GLY A 266 -7.87 8.07 27.59
CA GLY A 266 -7.83 6.73 26.98
C GLY A 266 -6.43 6.20 26.74
N VAL A 267 -6.38 4.98 26.20
CA VAL A 267 -5.15 4.24 25.89
C VAL A 267 -5.24 3.57 24.54
N VAL A 268 -4.12 3.54 23.85
CA VAL A 268 -3.94 2.85 22.57
C VAL A 268 -2.98 1.69 22.76
N TYR A 269 -3.40 0.52 22.36
CA TYR A 269 -2.57 -0.68 22.27
C TYR A 269 -2.35 -1.07 20.80
N ASP A 270 -1.12 -1.41 20.44
CA ASP A 270 -0.70 -1.83 19.11
C ASP A 270 -0.03 -3.21 19.19
N VAL A 271 -0.34 -4.09 18.24
CA VAL A 271 0.24 -5.45 18.20
C VAL A 271 1.64 -5.43 17.61
N ASN A 272 2.58 -6.02 18.31
CA ASN A 272 3.96 -6.16 17.83
C ASN A 272 4.02 -6.94 16.51
N SER A 273 4.18 -6.21 15.38
CA SER A 273 4.28 -6.82 14.05
C SER A 273 3.15 -7.83 13.76
N LEU A 274 1.89 -7.38 13.75
CA LEU A 274 0.69 -8.25 13.68
C LEU A 274 0.79 -9.35 12.63
N TYR A 275 1.02 -9.02 11.35
CA TYR A 275 1.07 -10.04 10.29
C TYR A 275 2.24 -11.03 10.47
N PRO A 276 3.48 -10.60 10.71
CA PRO A 276 4.57 -11.52 11.07
C PRO A 276 4.28 -12.38 12.31
N SER A 277 3.64 -11.81 13.33
CA SER A 277 3.20 -12.54 14.52
C SER A 277 2.25 -13.68 14.16
N MET A 278 1.26 -13.40 13.29
CA MET A 278 0.31 -14.44 12.86
C MET A 278 0.97 -15.51 11.99
N MET A 279 1.98 -15.14 11.20
CA MET A 279 2.73 -16.06 10.33
C MET A 279 3.68 -16.97 11.10
N SER A 280 4.21 -16.54 12.24
CA SER A 280 5.07 -17.33 13.12
C SER A 280 4.31 -18.51 13.74
N SER A 281 4.99 -19.64 13.91
CA SER A 281 4.46 -20.79 14.63
C SER A 281 4.17 -20.52 16.11
N GLU A 282 4.74 -19.46 16.68
CA GLU A 282 4.44 -18.99 18.04
C GLU A 282 2.96 -18.62 18.23
N SER A 283 2.28 -18.18 17.15
CA SER A 283 0.84 -17.91 17.16
C SER A 283 -0.04 -19.16 17.35
N GLY A 284 0.53 -20.34 17.09
CA GLY A 284 -0.22 -21.60 17.06
C GLY A 284 -1.02 -21.81 15.77
N ASN A 285 -0.95 -20.89 14.81
CA ASN A 285 -1.73 -20.93 13.57
C ASN A 285 -1.24 -21.99 12.58
N TYR A 286 -2.19 -22.57 11.84
CA TYR A 286 -1.96 -23.52 10.75
C TYR A 286 -2.39 -22.88 9.44
N TYR A 287 -1.67 -23.18 8.36
CA TYR A 287 -1.85 -22.55 7.07
C TYR A 287 -2.13 -23.54 5.95
N PRO A 288 -3.03 -23.21 5.00
CA PRO A 288 -3.35 -24.06 3.87
C PRO A 288 -2.16 -24.21 2.92
N VAL A 289 -1.92 -25.44 2.44
CA VAL A 289 -0.85 -25.77 1.50
C VAL A 289 -1.32 -26.75 0.42
N GLY A 290 -0.66 -26.72 -0.75
CA GLY A 290 -0.91 -27.63 -1.86
C GLY A 290 -2.13 -27.26 -2.69
N LYS A 291 -2.68 -28.27 -3.39
CA LYS A 291 -3.88 -28.13 -4.21
C LYS A 291 -5.14 -28.46 -3.38
N PRO A 292 -6.21 -27.71 -3.54
CA PRO A 292 -7.46 -27.95 -2.79
C PRO A 292 -8.30 -29.10 -3.35
N GLN A 293 -9.18 -29.61 -2.50
CA GLN A 293 -10.27 -30.47 -2.89
C GLN A 293 -11.60 -29.72 -2.73
N TYR A 294 -12.45 -29.77 -3.75
CA TYR A 294 -13.75 -29.13 -3.77
C TYR A 294 -14.83 -30.02 -3.13
N PHE A 295 -15.82 -29.41 -2.50
CA PHE A 295 -17.02 -30.08 -1.97
C PHE A 295 -18.27 -29.22 -2.18
N VAL A 296 -19.43 -29.88 -2.19
CA VAL A 296 -20.75 -29.24 -2.28
C VAL A 296 -21.48 -29.33 -0.94
N GLY A 297 -22.15 -28.25 -0.58
CA GLY A 297 -22.95 -28.20 0.65
C GLY A 297 -22.11 -27.95 1.91
N LYS A 298 -22.56 -28.53 3.03
CA LYS A 298 -21.94 -28.37 4.35
C LYS A 298 -20.53 -28.99 4.41
N PRO A 299 -19.53 -28.31 5.03
CA PRO A 299 -18.25 -28.93 5.31
C PRO A 299 -18.39 -30.19 6.15
N HIS A 300 -17.65 -31.24 5.80
CA HIS A 300 -17.63 -32.47 6.59
C HIS A 300 -16.91 -32.20 7.92
N GLU A 301 -17.41 -32.80 9.03
CA GLU A 301 -16.89 -32.60 10.40
C GLU A 301 -15.39 -32.88 10.56
N LYS A 302 -14.80 -33.78 9.76
CA LYS A 302 -13.34 -33.99 9.74
C LYS A 302 -12.54 -32.74 9.44
N LEU A 303 -13.12 -31.74 8.72
CA LEU A 303 -12.49 -30.50 8.35
C LEU A 303 -12.38 -29.50 9.52
N ASP A 304 -13.06 -29.75 10.63
CA ASP A 304 -12.99 -28.91 11.83
C ASP A 304 -11.63 -29.04 12.55
N ASP A 305 -10.86 -30.09 12.25
CA ASP A 305 -9.49 -30.25 12.75
C ASP A 305 -8.52 -29.38 11.93
N ILE A 306 -8.33 -28.14 12.37
CA ILE A 306 -7.46 -27.15 11.72
C ILE A 306 -5.99 -27.59 11.66
N THR A 307 -5.59 -28.54 12.50
CA THR A 307 -4.21 -29.08 12.47
C THR A 307 -3.96 -29.97 11.25
N LYS A 308 -5.01 -30.43 10.59
CA LYS A 308 -4.97 -31.27 9.40
C LYS A 308 -5.50 -30.59 8.16
N TYR A 309 -6.56 -29.78 8.31
CA TYR A 309 -7.27 -29.18 7.19
C TYR A 309 -7.58 -27.72 7.44
N TYR A 310 -7.46 -26.94 6.39
CA TYR A 310 -7.90 -25.54 6.33
C TYR A 310 -8.91 -25.41 5.18
N TYR A 311 -10.11 -24.88 5.44
CA TYR A 311 -11.14 -24.80 4.40
C TYR A 311 -11.64 -23.38 4.18
N PHE A 312 -12.18 -23.21 2.99
CA PHE A 312 -12.91 -22.03 2.53
C PHE A 312 -14.31 -22.48 2.16
N VAL A 313 -15.31 -21.72 2.53
CA VAL A 313 -16.69 -22.11 2.30
C VAL A 313 -17.51 -20.92 1.80
N ARG A 314 -18.39 -21.20 0.84
CA ARG A 314 -19.37 -20.26 0.34
C ARG A 314 -20.76 -20.66 0.84
N PHE A 315 -21.45 -19.67 1.36
CA PHE A 315 -22.79 -19.82 1.90
C PHE A 315 -23.63 -18.60 1.57
N LYS A 316 -24.93 -18.72 1.75
CA LYS A 316 -25.90 -17.67 1.52
C LYS A 316 -26.73 -17.49 2.79
N CYS A 317 -26.90 -16.26 3.23
CA CYS A 317 -27.64 -15.98 4.46
C CYS A 317 -28.07 -14.52 4.54
N ARG A 318 -28.90 -14.26 5.56
CA ARG A 318 -29.06 -12.96 6.20
C ARG A 318 -28.48 -13.00 7.59
N PHE A 319 -28.02 -11.85 8.07
CA PHE A 319 -27.44 -11.74 9.39
C PHE A 319 -27.76 -10.41 10.07
N LYS A 320 -27.65 -10.41 11.38
CA LYS A 320 -27.72 -9.24 12.24
C LYS A 320 -26.65 -9.36 13.32
N LEU A 321 -25.99 -8.26 13.65
CA LEU A 321 -24.99 -8.21 14.72
C LEU A 321 -25.65 -8.56 16.06
N LYS A 322 -24.99 -9.44 16.83
CA LYS A 322 -25.40 -9.77 18.20
C LYS A 322 -25.22 -8.59 19.13
N GLU A 323 -25.94 -8.58 20.23
CA GLU A 323 -25.73 -7.62 21.30
C GLU A 323 -24.29 -7.72 21.86
N ASN A 324 -23.68 -6.57 22.16
CA ASN A 324 -22.29 -6.48 22.63
C ASN A 324 -21.22 -7.07 21.69
N ALA A 325 -21.55 -7.23 20.41
CA ALA A 325 -20.58 -7.59 19.37
C ALA A 325 -20.14 -6.37 18.56
N LEU A 326 -19.02 -6.52 17.82
CA LEU A 326 -18.47 -5.50 16.95
C LEU A 326 -18.58 -5.94 15.49
N PRO A 327 -19.04 -5.07 14.56
CA PRO A 327 -19.21 -5.44 13.16
C PRO A 327 -17.87 -5.46 12.44
N TRP A 328 -17.69 -6.44 11.56
CA TRP A 328 -16.45 -6.60 10.79
C TRP A 328 -16.66 -7.16 9.38
N VAL A 329 -17.84 -7.65 9.06
CA VAL A 329 -18.15 -8.22 7.74
C VAL A 329 -18.30 -7.11 6.71
N HIS A 330 -17.58 -7.24 5.59
CA HIS A 330 -17.70 -6.41 4.40
C HIS A 330 -18.19 -7.24 3.22
N ILE A 331 -19.03 -6.66 2.36
CA ILE A 331 -19.43 -7.27 1.09
C ILE A 331 -18.92 -6.39 -0.04
N ARG A 332 -17.77 -6.77 -0.60
CA ARG A 332 -17.13 -6.05 -1.69
C ARG A 332 -17.87 -6.26 -3.02
N GLY A 333 -17.84 -5.26 -3.89
CA GLY A 333 -18.43 -5.34 -5.21
C GLY A 333 -19.96 -5.31 -5.22
N SER A 334 -20.60 -5.17 -4.06
CA SER A 334 -22.04 -4.98 -3.96
C SER A 334 -22.45 -3.54 -4.28
N TRP A 335 -23.58 -3.36 -4.92
CA TRP A 335 -24.21 -2.04 -5.07
C TRP A 335 -24.97 -1.61 -3.82
N LEU A 336 -25.37 -2.59 -2.97
CA LEU A 336 -26.21 -2.39 -1.80
C LEU A 336 -25.45 -1.79 -0.63
N TYR A 337 -24.17 -2.18 -0.49
CA TYR A 337 -23.36 -1.84 0.68
C TYR A 337 -22.15 -1.02 0.26
N LYS A 338 -21.73 -0.09 1.12
CA LYS A 338 -20.50 0.66 0.92
C LYS A 338 -19.30 -0.27 1.00
N ALA A 339 -18.30 -0.05 0.15
CA ALA A 339 -17.13 -0.91 0.07
C ALA A 339 -16.34 -1.03 1.40
N ASN A 340 -16.41 0.00 2.27
CA ASN A 340 -15.70 0.07 3.54
C ASN A 340 -16.63 -0.01 4.76
N GLU A 341 -17.89 -0.41 4.58
CA GLU A 341 -18.85 -0.52 5.67
C GLU A 341 -18.70 -1.85 6.39
N ASN A 342 -18.48 -1.79 7.71
CA ASN A 342 -18.64 -2.95 8.58
C ASN A 342 -20.13 -3.15 8.82
N LEU A 343 -20.70 -4.19 8.25
CA LEU A 343 -22.13 -4.42 8.25
C LEU A 343 -22.64 -4.91 9.61
N THR A 344 -23.63 -4.23 10.15
CA THR A 344 -24.38 -4.68 11.31
C THR A 344 -25.53 -5.60 10.94
N THR A 345 -26.01 -5.52 9.70
CA THR A 345 -27.11 -6.34 9.17
C THR A 345 -27.05 -6.39 7.65
N THR A 346 -27.62 -7.41 7.06
CA THR A 346 -27.86 -7.48 5.60
C THR A 346 -29.01 -6.60 5.14
N ASP A 347 -29.87 -6.10 6.04
CA ASP A 347 -30.93 -5.19 5.66
C ASP A 347 -30.38 -3.85 5.15
N VAL A 348 -30.92 -3.36 4.04
CA VAL A 348 -30.48 -2.11 3.42
C VAL A 348 -31.05 -0.90 4.16
N ARG A 349 -30.20 0.07 4.48
CA ARG A 349 -30.63 1.29 5.17
C ARG A 349 -30.95 2.41 4.19
N VAL A 350 -32.21 2.88 4.21
CA VAL A 350 -32.68 4.00 3.39
C VAL A 350 -33.34 5.03 4.28
N LYS A 351 -32.90 6.30 4.17
CA LYS A 351 -33.44 7.43 4.99
C LYS A 351 -33.55 7.09 6.48
N GLY A 352 -32.55 6.36 7.02
CA GLY A 352 -32.51 5.97 8.42
C GLY A 352 -33.28 4.71 8.81
N LYS A 353 -34.04 4.12 7.92
CA LYS A 353 -34.79 2.85 8.14
C LYS A 353 -34.11 1.68 7.43
N TYR A 354 -34.22 0.48 8.00
CA TYR A 354 -33.69 -0.76 7.42
C TYR A 354 -34.78 -1.52 6.69
N TYR A 355 -34.44 -2.08 5.52
CA TYR A 355 -35.35 -2.83 4.67
C TYR A 355 -34.72 -4.16 4.26
N ARG A 356 -35.48 -5.24 4.34
CA ARG A 356 -35.11 -6.57 3.87
C ARG A 356 -35.12 -6.71 2.35
N TYR A 357 -35.96 -5.91 1.69
CA TYR A 357 -36.12 -5.90 0.23
C TYR A 357 -35.80 -4.54 -0.32
N TYR A 358 -35.24 -4.50 -1.52
CA TYR A 358 -34.96 -3.25 -2.24
C TYR A 358 -35.44 -3.32 -3.68
N ASN A 359 -35.71 -2.17 -4.27
CA ASN A 359 -36.11 -2.02 -5.66
C ASN A 359 -34.88 -1.74 -6.52
N ASP A 360 -34.66 -2.58 -7.55
CA ASP A 360 -33.60 -2.43 -8.54
C ASP A 360 -34.28 -2.34 -9.90
N ASP A 361 -34.42 -1.12 -10.42
CA ASP A 361 -35.09 -0.80 -11.69
C ASP A 361 -36.49 -1.44 -11.86
N GLY A 362 -37.31 -1.38 -10.81
CA GLY A 362 -38.66 -1.93 -10.80
C GLY A 362 -38.73 -3.41 -10.36
N VAL A 363 -37.61 -4.07 -10.12
CA VAL A 363 -37.55 -5.45 -9.62
C VAL A 363 -37.28 -5.46 -8.11
N ILE A 364 -38.16 -6.04 -7.33
CA ILE A 364 -37.97 -6.20 -5.88
C ILE A 364 -37.02 -7.39 -5.63
N LYS A 365 -35.87 -7.11 -5.04
CA LYS A 365 -34.85 -8.10 -4.67
C LYS A 365 -34.72 -8.26 -3.17
N ASP A 366 -34.39 -9.47 -2.74
CA ASP A 366 -34.08 -9.79 -1.34
C ASP A 366 -32.62 -9.40 -1.02
N THR A 367 -32.37 -8.98 0.21
CA THR A 367 -31.05 -8.63 0.71
C THR A 367 -30.23 -9.82 1.18
N ILE A 368 -30.72 -11.05 0.96
CA ILE A 368 -29.94 -12.26 1.20
C ILE A 368 -28.67 -12.26 0.34
N THR A 369 -27.54 -12.56 0.93
CA THR A 369 -26.25 -12.41 0.26
C THR A 369 -25.41 -13.69 0.31
N SER A 370 -24.60 -13.91 -0.74
CA SER A 370 -23.60 -14.98 -0.80
C SER A 370 -22.25 -14.47 -0.34
N ILE A 371 -21.63 -15.18 0.59
CA ILE A 371 -20.34 -14.83 1.20
C ILE A 371 -19.41 -16.03 1.11
N THR A 372 -18.14 -15.79 0.84
CA THR A 372 -17.07 -16.79 0.95
C THR A 372 -16.17 -16.41 2.12
N MET A 373 -15.95 -17.35 3.04
CA MET A 373 -15.12 -17.13 4.24
C MET A 373 -14.10 -18.25 4.43
N THR A 374 -13.02 -17.95 5.14
CA THR A 374 -12.12 -18.94 5.72
C THR A 374 -12.81 -19.62 6.90
N CYS A 375 -12.37 -20.82 7.28
CA CYS A 375 -12.84 -21.50 8.48
C CYS A 375 -12.65 -20.67 9.77
N VAL A 376 -11.62 -19.82 9.82
CA VAL A 376 -11.33 -18.90 10.94
C VAL A 376 -12.35 -17.76 11.00
N ASP A 377 -12.59 -17.09 9.87
CA ASP A 377 -13.59 -16.03 9.78
C ASP A 377 -15.01 -16.56 9.99
N LEU A 378 -15.32 -17.77 9.50
CA LEU A 378 -16.61 -18.41 9.69
C LEU A 378 -16.95 -18.60 11.17
N LYS A 379 -15.97 -19.06 11.97
CA LYS A 379 -16.15 -19.21 13.42
C LYS A 379 -16.41 -17.85 14.08
N LEU A 380 -15.63 -16.84 13.75
CA LEU A 380 -15.82 -15.48 14.26
C LEU A 380 -17.20 -14.92 13.84
N PHE A 381 -17.64 -15.23 12.61
CA PHE A 381 -18.94 -14.82 12.10
C PHE A 381 -20.09 -15.36 12.93
N PHE A 382 -20.11 -16.65 13.22
CA PHE A 382 -21.14 -17.23 14.08
C PHE A 382 -21.03 -16.78 15.54
N ASP A 383 -19.84 -16.43 16.01
CA ASP A 383 -19.66 -15.88 17.37
C ASP A 383 -20.25 -14.46 17.49
N THR A 384 -20.20 -13.65 16.41
CA THR A 384 -20.53 -12.21 16.45
C THR A 384 -21.89 -11.86 15.82
N TYR A 385 -22.43 -12.70 14.95
CA TYR A 385 -23.71 -12.44 14.26
C TYR A 385 -24.75 -13.53 14.55
N GLU A 386 -26.02 -13.10 14.63
CA GLU A 386 -27.18 -13.97 14.48
C GLU A 386 -27.43 -14.17 12.98
N VAL A 387 -27.62 -15.41 12.56
CA VAL A 387 -27.70 -15.78 11.15
C VAL A 387 -29.06 -16.40 10.84
N TYR A 388 -29.67 -15.93 9.74
CA TYR A 388 -31.02 -16.34 9.31
C TYR A 388 -30.98 -16.81 7.86
N ASP A 389 -31.90 -17.67 7.48
CA ASP A 389 -32.07 -18.18 6.10
C ASP A 389 -30.74 -18.70 5.52
N PHE A 390 -30.03 -19.47 6.33
CA PHE A 390 -28.70 -19.96 6.04
C PHE A 390 -28.71 -21.17 5.11
N GLU A 391 -27.93 -21.13 4.07
CA GLU A 391 -27.75 -22.19 3.09
C GLU A 391 -26.26 -22.38 2.76
N TRP A 392 -25.76 -23.61 2.98
CA TRP A 392 -24.43 -23.99 2.48
C TRP A 392 -24.49 -24.20 0.97
N ILE A 393 -23.56 -23.56 0.23
CA ILE A 393 -23.47 -23.71 -1.23
C ILE A 393 -22.39 -24.74 -1.56
N ASP A 394 -21.15 -24.43 -1.28
CA ASP A 394 -19.98 -25.25 -1.59
C ASP A 394 -18.74 -24.78 -0.83
N GLY A 395 -17.62 -25.46 -1.04
CA GLY A 395 -16.34 -25.08 -0.46
C GLY A 395 -15.17 -25.81 -1.06
N CYS A 396 -13.99 -25.48 -0.56
CA CYS A 396 -12.79 -26.24 -0.83
C CYS A 396 -11.92 -26.32 0.43
N TYR A 397 -11.14 -27.40 0.53
CA TYR A 397 -10.24 -27.58 1.66
C TYR A 397 -8.84 -27.98 1.19
N PHE A 398 -7.87 -27.61 2.00
CA PHE A 398 -6.44 -27.84 1.82
C PHE A 398 -5.91 -28.67 2.98
N HIS A 399 -4.79 -29.34 2.81
CA HIS A 399 -3.99 -29.74 3.96
C HIS A 399 -3.48 -28.48 4.65
N SER A 400 -3.29 -28.56 5.96
CA SER A 400 -2.72 -27.45 6.73
C SER A 400 -1.42 -27.85 7.40
N LEU A 401 -0.50 -26.88 7.46
CA LEU A 401 0.80 -27.02 8.11
C LEU A 401 1.09 -25.81 9.00
N LYS A 402 1.81 -26.08 10.09
CA LYS A 402 2.31 -25.05 11.00
C LYS A 402 3.78 -24.77 10.69
N GLY A 403 4.23 -23.53 10.89
CA GLY A 403 5.64 -23.14 10.79
C GLY A 403 6.16 -22.96 9.36
N ILE A 404 5.30 -22.92 8.35
CA ILE A 404 5.71 -22.75 6.94
C ILE A 404 6.43 -21.44 6.65
N PHE A 405 6.35 -20.47 7.53
CA PHE A 405 7.01 -19.16 7.39
C PHE A 405 8.17 -18.97 8.37
N ASP A 406 8.42 -19.92 9.28
CA ASP A 406 9.31 -19.71 10.44
C ASP A 406 10.75 -19.39 10.03
N GLU A 407 11.31 -20.08 9.05
CA GLU A 407 12.67 -19.83 8.59
C GLU A 407 12.83 -18.37 8.12
N TYR A 408 11.91 -17.89 7.30
CA TYR A 408 11.90 -16.50 6.83
C TYR A 408 11.65 -15.51 7.97
N ILE A 409 10.63 -15.75 8.79
CA ILE A 409 10.22 -14.83 9.86
C ILE A 409 11.33 -14.72 10.93
N ASN A 410 11.93 -15.84 11.34
CA ASN A 410 12.98 -15.83 12.35
C ASN A 410 14.24 -15.13 11.84
N LEU A 411 14.64 -15.35 10.59
CA LEU A 411 15.79 -14.68 9.98
C LEU A 411 15.66 -13.13 10.08
N TYR A 412 14.52 -12.59 9.65
CA TYR A 412 14.33 -11.14 9.64
C TYR A 412 13.97 -10.58 11.02
N ARG A 413 13.38 -11.38 11.91
CA ARG A 413 13.20 -11.00 13.31
C ARG A 413 14.55 -10.85 14.02
N GLU A 414 15.43 -11.83 13.93
CA GLU A 414 16.78 -11.78 14.49
C GLU A 414 17.58 -10.62 13.90
N MET A 415 17.50 -10.40 12.59
CA MET A 415 18.14 -9.25 11.94
C MET A 415 17.61 -7.92 12.50
N LYS A 416 16.30 -7.79 12.74
CA LYS A 416 15.67 -6.59 13.32
C LYS A 416 16.12 -6.36 14.77
N GLU A 417 16.24 -7.41 15.58
CA GLU A 417 16.56 -7.34 17.00
C GLU A 417 18.04 -7.08 17.25
N ASN A 418 18.92 -7.72 16.46
CA ASN A 418 20.36 -7.68 16.66
C ASN A 418 21.07 -6.54 15.93
N ASN A 419 20.36 -5.72 15.13
CA ASN A 419 20.97 -4.66 14.34
C ASN A 419 20.29 -3.30 14.57
N THR A 420 20.98 -2.26 14.12
CA THR A 420 20.51 -0.87 14.05
C THR A 420 20.63 -0.33 12.62
N GLY A 421 20.13 0.86 12.36
CA GLY A 421 20.28 1.54 11.06
C GLY A 421 19.70 0.76 9.90
N PHE A 422 20.48 0.58 8.84
CA PHE A 422 20.05 -0.02 7.59
C PHE A 422 19.47 -1.44 7.75
N LEU A 423 20.23 -2.37 8.37
CA LEU A 423 19.80 -3.76 8.51
C LEU A 423 18.51 -3.90 9.33
N ARG A 424 18.34 -3.09 10.38
CA ARG A 424 17.08 -3.06 11.14
C ARG A 424 15.91 -2.56 10.28
N THR A 425 16.14 -1.54 9.46
CA THR A 425 15.13 -0.98 8.55
C THR A 425 14.76 -1.98 7.46
N LEU A 426 15.76 -2.63 6.87
CA LEU A 426 15.58 -3.71 5.90
C LEU A 426 14.73 -4.84 6.48
N ALA A 427 15.08 -5.34 7.66
CA ALA A 427 14.34 -6.39 8.34
C ALA A 427 12.87 -6.03 8.58
N LYS A 428 12.58 -4.79 9.00
CA LYS A 428 11.19 -4.31 9.13
C LYS A 428 10.43 -4.33 7.80
N LEU A 429 11.08 -3.90 6.71
CA LEU A 429 10.47 -3.93 5.39
C LEU A 429 10.15 -5.36 4.95
N PHE A 430 11.06 -6.30 5.19
CA PHE A 430 10.87 -7.71 4.83
C PHE A 430 9.75 -8.36 5.63
N LEU A 431 9.72 -8.18 6.94
CA LEU A 431 8.65 -8.69 7.80
C LEU A 431 7.27 -8.19 7.36
N ASN A 432 7.15 -6.92 6.97
CA ASN A 432 5.85 -6.30 6.68
C ASN A 432 5.37 -6.45 5.23
N ASN A 433 6.18 -6.95 4.29
CA ASN A 433 5.82 -6.95 2.87
C ASN A 433 5.55 -8.35 2.26
N LEU A 434 5.94 -9.44 2.92
CA LEU A 434 5.74 -10.79 2.37
C LEU A 434 4.26 -11.14 2.20
N TYR A 435 3.43 -10.91 3.22
CA TYR A 435 2.01 -11.29 3.18
C TYR A 435 1.26 -10.67 2.00
N GLY A 436 1.58 -9.42 1.66
CA GLY A 436 0.97 -8.72 0.53
C GLY A 436 1.26 -9.38 -0.82
N LYS A 437 2.43 -10.04 -0.95
CA LYS A 437 2.76 -10.81 -2.15
C LYS A 437 2.01 -12.13 -2.24
N LEU A 438 1.74 -12.77 -1.12
CA LEU A 438 0.90 -13.98 -1.08
C LEU A 438 -0.55 -13.68 -1.47
N ALA A 439 -1.02 -12.45 -1.20
CA ALA A 439 -2.35 -11.97 -1.55
C ALA A 439 -2.42 -11.20 -2.89
N SER A 440 -1.34 -11.16 -3.68
CA SER A 440 -1.35 -10.40 -4.93
C SER A 440 -2.32 -10.97 -5.96
N SER A 441 -3.10 -10.06 -6.57
CA SER A 441 -4.12 -10.34 -7.59
C SER A 441 -3.51 -10.44 -8.99
N ASP A 442 -4.21 -11.13 -9.89
CA ASP A 442 -3.95 -11.17 -11.32
C ASP A 442 -4.48 -9.93 -12.06
N ASN A 443 -5.26 -9.09 -11.39
CA ASN A 443 -5.77 -7.86 -11.98
C ASN A 443 -4.60 -6.94 -12.36
N SER A 444 -4.38 -6.78 -13.64
CA SER A 444 -3.27 -6.06 -14.24
C SER A 444 -3.72 -4.93 -15.15
N SER A 445 -4.81 -4.26 -14.79
CA SER A 445 -5.15 -3.00 -15.47
C SER A 445 -3.96 -2.04 -15.41
N TYR A 446 -3.61 -1.47 -16.54
CA TYR A 446 -2.50 -0.52 -16.66
C TYR A 446 -2.93 0.77 -17.34
N LYS A 447 -2.14 1.82 -17.15
CA LYS A 447 -2.36 3.13 -17.75
C LYS A 447 -1.42 3.35 -18.93
N GLU A 448 -2.01 3.64 -20.08
CA GLU A 448 -1.29 4.02 -21.30
C GLU A 448 -1.28 5.55 -21.45
N PRO A 449 -0.09 6.18 -21.57
CA PRO A 449 0.03 7.62 -21.74
C PRO A 449 -0.28 8.07 -23.17
N TYR A 450 -0.90 9.25 -23.31
CA TYR A 450 -1.10 9.94 -24.58
C TYR A 450 -1.13 11.46 -24.35
N LEU A 451 -0.94 12.25 -25.42
CA LEU A 451 -1.15 13.70 -25.35
C LEU A 451 -2.59 14.05 -25.70
N ASP A 452 -3.20 14.92 -24.88
CA ASP A 452 -4.49 15.50 -25.24
C ASP A 452 -4.31 16.67 -26.25
N GLU A 453 -5.42 17.30 -26.64
CA GLU A 453 -5.46 18.43 -27.58
C GLU A 453 -4.67 19.65 -27.11
N ASN A 454 -4.43 19.78 -25.82
CA ASN A 454 -3.66 20.88 -25.20
C ASN A 454 -2.18 20.50 -25.00
N GLY A 455 -1.73 19.35 -25.50
CA GLY A 455 -0.36 18.87 -25.31
C GLY A 455 -0.04 18.40 -23.88
N VAL A 456 -1.07 18.08 -23.08
CA VAL A 456 -0.94 17.58 -21.70
C VAL A 456 -1.02 16.07 -21.69
N VAL A 457 -0.10 15.42 -20.97
CA VAL A 457 -0.10 13.95 -20.81
C VAL A 457 -1.33 13.49 -20.03
N LYS A 458 -2.14 12.65 -20.66
CA LYS A 458 -3.28 11.93 -20.09
C LYS A 458 -3.04 10.43 -20.16
N PHE A 459 -3.91 9.65 -19.53
CA PHE A 459 -3.80 8.21 -19.49
C PHE A 459 -5.14 7.56 -19.84
N LYS A 460 -5.08 6.54 -20.67
CA LYS A 460 -6.18 5.59 -20.91
C LYS A 460 -5.97 4.38 -20.01
N LEU A 461 -7.06 3.77 -19.55
CA LEU A 461 -7.03 2.53 -18.80
C LEU A 461 -7.19 1.35 -19.79
N HIS A 462 -6.34 0.36 -19.65
CA HIS A 462 -6.40 -0.91 -20.36
C HIS A 462 -6.40 -2.05 -19.36
N ASP A 463 -7.21 -3.08 -19.65
CA ASP A 463 -7.23 -4.32 -18.88
C ASP A 463 -6.29 -5.33 -19.53
N GLU A 464 -5.44 -5.93 -18.72
CA GLU A 464 -4.55 -7.00 -19.12
C GLU A 464 -4.63 -8.13 -18.07
N HIS A 465 -4.83 -9.35 -18.56
CA HIS A 465 -4.92 -10.52 -17.71
C HIS A 465 -3.71 -11.41 -17.98
N ASN A 466 -2.67 -11.38 -17.15
CA ASN A 466 -1.62 -12.42 -17.18
C ASN A 466 -0.48 -12.20 -16.18
N LYS A 467 -0.72 -11.56 -15.03
CA LYS A 467 0.30 -11.47 -13.97
C LYS A 467 0.43 -12.78 -13.20
N GLN A 468 1.64 -13.01 -12.70
CA GLN A 468 1.86 -14.04 -11.69
C GLN A 468 1.13 -13.65 -10.40
N VAL A 469 0.21 -14.50 -9.97
CA VAL A 469 -0.54 -14.32 -8.72
C VAL A 469 0.23 -14.87 -7.52
N GLY A 470 -0.13 -14.40 -6.32
CA GLY A 470 0.34 -15.00 -5.07
C GLY A 470 -0.43 -16.29 -4.72
N TYR A 471 0.09 -17.06 -3.78
CA TYR A 471 -0.63 -18.19 -3.21
C TYR A 471 -1.68 -17.69 -2.23
N ILE A 472 -2.83 -17.29 -2.78
CA ILE A 472 -3.92 -16.60 -2.08
C ILE A 472 -4.48 -17.33 -0.84
N PRO A 473 -4.47 -18.68 -0.73
CA PRO A 473 -4.93 -19.33 0.49
C PRO A 473 -4.17 -18.87 1.74
N CYS A 474 -2.85 -18.76 1.66
CA CYS A 474 -2.05 -18.22 2.76
C CYS A 474 -2.31 -16.74 2.98
N GLY A 475 -2.41 -15.93 1.92
CA GLY A 475 -2.72 -14.50 2.03
C GLY A 475 -4.05 -14.25 2.75
N SER A 476 -5.10 -15.00 2.40
CA SER A 476 -6.41 -14.92 3.04
C SER A 476 -6.38 -15.43 4.49
N ALA A 477 -5.64 -16.52 4.76
CA ALA A 477 -5.51 -17.06 6.11
C ALA A 477 -4.79 -16.09 7.05
N ILE A 478 -3.68 -15.48 6.62
CA ILE A 478 -2.91 -14.51 7.42
C ILE A 478 -3.80 -13.35 7.87
N THR A 479 -4.51 -12.74 6.94
CA THR A 479 -5.39 -11.61 7.28
C THR A 479 -6.60 -12.02 8.09
N SER A 480 -7.11 -13.24 7.90
CA SER A 480 -8.19 -13.81 8.70
C SER A 480 -7.77 -14.02 10.16
N TYR A 481 -6.59 -14.61 10.40
CA TYR A 481 -6.03 -14.75 11.75
C TYR A 481 -5.78 -13.38 12.39
N ALA A 482 -5.24 -12.41 11.65
CA ALA A 482 -5.00 -11.06 12.15
C ALA A 482 -6.30 -10.37 12.57
N ARG A 483 -7.37 -10.42 11.74
CA ARG A 483 -8.69 -9.89 12.12
C ARG A 483 -9.26 -10.59 13.33
N ASN A 484 -9.18 -11.92 13.37
CA ASN A 484 -9.67 -12.70 14.51
C ASN A 484 -8.95 -12.30 15.80
N PHE A 485 -7.62 -12.13 15.76
CA PHE A 485 -6.83 -11.70 16.90
C PHE A 485 -7.27 -10.31 17.39
N THR A 486 -7.27 -9.32 16.54
CA THR A 486 -7.61 -7.93 16.92
C THR A 486 -9.06 -7.80 17.38
N ILE A 487 -10.02 -8.40 16.66
CA ILE A 487 -11.44 -8.31 16.99
C ILE A 487 -11.76 -8.98 18.33
N ARG A 488 -11.15 -10.13 18.65
CA ARG A 488 -11.39 -10.80 19.95
C ARG A 488 -10.89 -9.98 21.12
N HIS A 489 -9.74 -9.29 20.99
CA HIS A 489 -9.26 -8.37 22.02
C HIS A 489 -10.15 -7.14 22.16
N ALA A 490 -10.65 -6.60 21.03
CA ALA A 490 -11.63 -5.51 21.05
C ALA A 490 -12.96 -5.93 21.70
N LEU A 491 -13.46 -7.15 21.42
CA LEU A 491 -14.68 -7.70 22.03
C LEU A 491 -14.52 -7.89 23.55
N ALA A 492 -13.35 -8.31 24.00
CA ALA A 492 -13.06 -8.43 25.44
C ALA A 492 -13.10 -7.09 26.20
N ASN A 493 -13.06 -5.97 25.46
CA ASN A 493 -13.10 -4.60 25.95
C ASN A 493 -14.23 -3.76 25.34
N VAL A 494 -15.32 -4.39 24.90
CA VAL A 494 -16.38 -3.76 24.09
C VAL A 494 -17.05 -2.58 24.77
N ASP A 495 -17.16 -2.58 26.07
CA ASP A 495 -17.73 -1.51 26.91
C ASP A 495 -16.92 -0.20 26.82
N ARG A 496 -15.60 -0.29 26.63
CA ARG A 496 -14.62 0.82 26.53
C ARG A 496 -14.12 1.05 25.11
N PHE A 497 -14.45 0.18 24.15
CA PHE A 497 -13.90 0.22 22.80
C PHE A 497 -14.37 1.43 22.00
N CYS A 498 -13.43 2.24 21.50
CA CYS A 498 -13.72 3.39 20.64
C CYS A 498 -13.32 3.19 19.19
N TYR A 499 -12.14 2.65 18.91
CA TYR A 499 -11.61 2.58 17.56
C TYR A 499 -10.62 1.42 17.39
N ALA A 500 -10.50 0.93 16.16
CA ALA A 500 -9.43 0.01 15.75
C ALA A 500 -8.96 0.32 14.33
N ASP A 501 -7.66 0.11 14.09
CA ASP A 501 -7.08 0.15 12.75
C ASP A 501 -6.05 -0.97 12.57
N THR A 502 -6.49 -2.10 12.04
CA THR A 502 -5.69 -3.26 11.67
C THR A 502 -5.00 -3.94 12.87
N ASP A 503 -4.01 -3.30 13.45
CA ASP A 503 -3.13 -3.79 14.52
C ASP A 503 -3.26 -3.01 15.83
N SER A 504 -4.12 -2.01 15.87
CA SER A 504 -4.37 -1.21 17.07
C SER A 504 -5.81 -1.29 17.58
N ILE A 505 -5.96 -1.16 18.92
CA ILE A 505 -7.25 -0.93 19.59
C ILE A 505 -7.13 0.29 20.49
N HIS A 506 -8.14 1.16 20.44
CA HIS A 506 -8.22 2.40 21.22
C HIS A 506 -9.37 2.29 22.22
N LEU A 507 -9.08 2.49 23.48
CA LEU A 507 -10.00 2.26 24.59
C LEU A 507 -10.18 3.53 25.43
N VAL A 508 -11.38 3.78 25.90
CA VAL A 508 -11.65 4.80 26.93
C VAL A 508 -11.13 4.32 28.27
N GLY A 509 -10.58 5.25 29.09
CA GLY A 509 -9.94 4.94 30.35
C GLY A 509 -8.53 4.40 30.16
N GLN A 510 -7.75 4.48 31.21
CA GLN A 510 -6.32 4.10 31.21
C GLN A 510 -6.06 2.80 31.97
N GLU A 511 -7.10 2.13 32.46
CA GLU A 511 -6.99 0.85 33.13
C GLU A 511 -6.47 -0.22 32.16
N PRO A 512 -5.75 -1.26 32.67
CA PRO A 512 -5.30 -2.37 31.85
C PRO A 512 -6.46 -2.99 31.03
N ALA A 513 -6.16 -3.35 29.80
CA ALA A 513 -7.15 -3.95 28.90
C ALA A 513 -7.27 -5.45 29.13
N ASN A 514 -8.50 -5.98 29.06
CA ASN A 514 -8.76 -7.42 29.17
C ASN A 514 -8.12 -8.17 28.00
N MET A 515 -7.56 -9.36 28.27
CA MET A 515 -6.85 -10.23 27.34
C MET A 515 -5.54 -9.65 26.75
N VAL A 516 -5.25 -8.39 26.93
CA VAL A 516 -4.03 -7.75 26.41
C VAL A 516 -2.83 -8.22 27.25
N VAL A 517 -1.89 -8.90 26.59
CA VAL A 517 -0.60 -9.27 27.16
C VAL A 517 0.43 -8.29 26.62
N GLU A 518 0.97 -7.45 27.48
CA GLU A 518 1.94 -6.44 27.08
C GLU A 518 3.37 -6.99 27.05
N HIS A 519 4.08 -6.68 25.96
CA HIS A 519 5.51 -6.93 25.81
C HIS A 519 6.08 -5.98 24.75
N ASN A 520 7.31 -5.50 24.93
CA ASN A 520 7.87 -4.50 24.01
C ASN A 520 8.18 -5.02 22.60
N THR A 521 8.48 -6.32 22.45
CA THR A 521 8.97 -6.89 21.17
C THR A 521 8.41 -8.27 20.84
N ALA A 522 7.89 -9.03 21.83
CA ALA A 522 7.43 -10.40 21.60
C ALA A 522 6.26 -10.45 20.63
N PHE A 523 6.23 -11.47 19.78
CA PHE A 523 5.12 -11.75 18.88
C PHE A 523 3.86 -12.10 19.64
N CYS A 524 2.70 -11.87 19.01
CA CYS A 524 1.37 -12.08 19.60
C CYS A 524 1.12 -11.29 20.90
N CYS A 525 1.97 -10.33 21.19
CA CYS A 525 1.82 -9.43 22.33
C CYS A 525 1.55 -8.00 21.86
N TRP A 526 0.99 -7.23 22.76
CA TRP A 526 0.67 -5.83 22.56
C TRP A 526 1.74 -4.95 23.21
N LYS A 527 1.90 -3.75 22.74
CA LYS A 527 2.56 -2.66 23.44
C LYS A 527 1.56 -1.54 23.66
N GLN A 528 1.67 -0.83 24.75
CA GLN A 528 0.97 0.43 24.91
C GLN A 528 1.64 1.46 23.99
N GLU A 529 0.95 1.86 22.91
CA GLU A 529 1.48 2.84 21.97
C GLU A 529 1.47 4.22 22.59
N CYS A 530 0.30 4.66 23.06
CA CYS A 530 0.16 5.93 23.76
C CYS A 530 -1.00 5.93 24.76
N MET A 531 -0.99 6.95 25.64
CA MET A 531 -2.14 7.41 26.40
C MET A 531 -2.49 8.82 25.95
N PHE A 532 -3.78 9.13 25.92
CA PHE A 532 -4.30 10.43 25.55
C PHE A 532 -5.26 10.98 26.63
N ASP A 533 -5.32 12.27 26.75
CA ASP A 533 -6.32 12.96 27.55
C ASP A 533 -7.52 13.42 26.72
N GLU A 534 -7.31 13.67 25.41
CA GLU A 534 -8.37 13.98 24.46
C GLU A 534 -8.17 13.20 23.15
N ALA A 535 -9.27 12.67 22.57
CA ALA A 535 -9.28 12.06 21.24
C ALA A 535 -10.58 12.40 20.51
N TYR A 536 -10.51 12.41 19.18
CA TYR A 536 -11.65 12.65 18.32
C TYR A 536 -11.61 11.74 17.10
N TYR A 537 -12.59 10.84 16.98
CA TYR A 537 -12.67 9.85 15.90
C TYR A 537 -13.79 10.25 14.94
N LEU A 538 -13.45 10.81 13.78
CA LEU A 538 -14.45 11.20 12.78
C LEU A 538 -14.94 10.00 11.98
N ARG A 539 -14.02 9.21 11.47
CA ARG A 539 -14.28 8.00 10.68
C ARG A 539 -13.02 7.13 10.60
N GLN A 540 -13.13 5.97 9.97
CA GLN A 540 -11.98 5.11 9.68
C GLN A 540 -10.84 5.90 9.05
N LYS A 541 -9.63 5.79 9.62
CA LYS A 541 -8.39 6.46 9.19
C LYS A 541 -8.43 8.01 9.23
N VAL A 542 -9.39 8.59 9.97
CA VAL A 542 -9.50 10.04 10.20
C VAL A 542 -9.83 10.27 11.67
N TYR A 543 -8.81 10.57 12.45
CA TYR A 543 -8.90 10.82 13.88
C TYR A 543 -7.71 11.65 14.38
N ALA A 544 -7.82 12.19 15.56
CA ALA A 544 -6.74 12.88 16.25
C ALA A 544 -6.74 12.52 17.75
N GLU A 545 -5.56 12.48 18.34
CA GLU A 545 -5.31 12.17 19.74
C GLU A 545 -4.30 13.14 20.32
N HIS A 546 -4.60 13.72 21.48
CA HIS A 546 -3.64 14.52 22.24
C HIS A 546 -2.87 13.58 23.17
N VAL A 547 -1.64 13.24 22.76
CA VAL A 547 -0.79 12.24 23.40
C VAL A 547 -0.09 12.82 24.62
N ILE A 548 -0.25 12.16 25.77
CA ILE A 548 0.35 12.56 27.06
C ILE A 548 1.40 11.57 27.58
N ALA A 549 1.39 10.33 27.10
CA ALA A 549 2.39 9.32 27.45
C ALA A 549 2.58 8.34 26.28
N GLU A 550 3.78 7.77 26.15
CA GLU A 550 4.13 6.70 25.21
C GLU A 550 4.84 5.57 25.98
N ASN A 551 4.49 4.31 25.68
CA ASN A 551 5.07 3.14 26.36
C ASN A 551 5.08 3.29 27.91
N HIS A 552 3.97 3.75 28.48
CA HIS A 552 3.79 4.08 29.92
C HIS A 552 4.67 5.23 30.46
N ILE A 553 5.41 5.92 29.60
CA ILE A 553 6.29 7.02 29.99
C ILE A 553 5.62 8.34 29.59
N PRO A 554 5.35 9.26 30.55
CA PRO A 554 4.84 10.58 30.21
C PRO A 554 5.77 11.30 29.22
N VAL A 555 5.19 11.92 28.18
CA VAL A 555 5.96 12.75 27.25
C VAL A 555 6.20 14.13 27.88
N GLU A 556 7.41 14.67 27.71
CA GLU A 556 7.76 15.98 28.26
C GLU A 556 6.88 17.11 27.70
N ASN A 557 6.57 17.03 26.41
CA ASN A 557 5.70 17.97 25.72
C ASN A 557 4.56 17.20 25.05
N PRO A 558 3.36 17.15 25.65
CA PRO A 558 2.19 16.58 25.03
C PRO A 558 1.93 17.15 23.63
N TYR A 559 1.51 16.32 22.70
CA TYR A 559 1.38 16.71 21.30
C TYR A 559 0.14 16.10 20.64
N LEU A 560 -0.31 16.74 19.56
CA LEU A 560 -1.43 16.26 18.77
C LEU A 560 -0.94 15.27 17.70
N ASP A 561 -1.31 14.00 17.80
CA ASP A 561 -1.14 13.01 16.74
C ASP A 561 -2.38 13.01 15.83
N LEU A 562 -2.22 13.50 14.61
CA LEU A 562 -3.27 13.65 13.61
C LEU A 562 -3.14 12.59 12.52
N LYS A 563 -4.07 11.66 12.48
CA LYS A 563 -4.18 10.64 11.43
C LYS A 563 -5.36 10.99 10.51
N CYS A 564 -5.05 11.38 9.28
CA CYS A 564 -6.07 11.71 8.31
C CYS A 564 -5.67 11.19 6.92
N ALA A 565 -6.32 10.13 6.46
CA ALA A 565 -6.07 9.57 5.15
C ALA A 565 -6.32 10.60 4.04
N GLY A 566 -5.31 10.82 3.19
CA GLY A 566 -5.35 11.83 2.12
C GLY A 566 -4.95 13.24 2.52
N MET A 567 -4.68 13.51 3.78
CA MET A 567 -4.10 14.76 4.26
C MET A 567 -2.57 14.71 4.13
N GLY A 568 -1.99 15.59 3.33
CA GLY A 568 -0.54 15.70 3.17
C GLY A 568 0.12 16.29 4.42
N LYS A 569 1.47 16.17 4.49
CA LYS A 569 2.27 16.67 5.63
C LYS A 569 2.01 18.16 5.91
N GLY A 570 2.06 19.01 4.88
CA GLY A 570 1.82 20.46 5.03
C GLY A 570 0.43 20.80 5.55
N ALA A 571 -0.60 20.01 5.21
CA ALA A 571 -1.95 20.23 5.75
C ALA A 571 -2.05 19.80 7.23
N LYS A 572 -1.33 18.76 7.65
CA LYS A 572 -1.25 18.38 9.07
C LYS A 572 -0.53 19.42 9.90
N GLU A 573 0.61 19.90 9.40
CA GLU A 573 1.36 21.00 10.03
C GLU A 573 0.50 22.25 10.14
N ALA A 574 -0.18 22.65 9.06
CA ALA A 574 -1.08 23.81 9.05
C ALA A 574 -2.26 23.65 10.05
N PHE A 575 -2.82 22.46 10.21
CA PHE A 575 -3.85 22.20 11.21
C PHE A 575 -3.32 22.52 12.62
N ILE A 576 -2.14 22.05 12.94
CA ILE A 576 -1.51 22.23 14.27
C ILE A 576 -1.07 23.69 14.47
N GLU A 577 -0.30 24.25 13.53
CA GLU A 577 0.31 25.58 13.64
C GLU A 577 -0.73 26.72 13.62
N ARG A 578 -1.85 26.55 12.93
CA ARG A 578 -2.95 27.51 12.90
C ARG A 578 -3.86 27.42 14.14
N GLY A 579 -3.57 26.53 15.08
CA GLY A 579 -4.26 26.41 16.36
C GLY A 579 -5.66 25.81 16.28
N TYR A 580 -5.94 24.96 15.27
CA TYR A 580 -7.20 24.23 15.21
C TYR A 580 -7.33 23.29 16.41
N LYS A 581 -8.54 23.19 16.94
CA LYS A 581 -8.87 22.25 18.02
C LYS A 581 -9.06 20.85 17.46
N ILE A 582 -8.86 19.83 18.29
CA ILE A 582 -9.06 18.44 17.92
C ILE A 582 -10.48 18.19 17.35
N THR A 583 -11.48 18.90 17.86
CA THR A 583 -12.88 18.83 17.41
C THR A 583 -13.15 19.53 16.07
N ASP A 584 -12.21 20.35 15.58
CA ASP A 584 -12.34 21.01 14.27
C ASP A 584 -12.04 20.03 13.12
N LEU A 585 -11.57 18.80 13.44
CA LEU A 585 -11.39 17.71 12.49
C LEU A 585 -12.77 17.16 12.06
N GLU A 586 -13.51 17.91 11.27
CA GLU A 586 -14.87 17.57 10.85
C GLU A 586 -15.06 17.63 9.33
N ILE A 587 -16.15 17.04 8.85
CA ILE A 587 -16.51 17.11 7.43
C ILE A 587 -16.78 18.58 7.04
N GLY A 588 -16.08 19.04 6.01
CA GLY A 588 -16.13 20.44 5.57
C GLY A 588 -14.91 21.26 5.98
N LEU A 589 -14.02 20.72 6.84
CA LEU A 589 -12.74 21.37 7.16
C LEU A 589 -11.99 21.73 5.88
N GLN A 590 -11.59 22.99 5.76
CA GLN A 590 -10.79 23.54 4.68
C GLN A 590 -9.52 24.15 5.25
N LEU A 591 -8.37 23.73 4.72
CA LEU A 591 -7.08 24.32 5.04
C LEU A 591 -6.50 24.87 3.75
N GLU A 592 -6.44 26.19 3.66
CA GLU A 592 -6.00 26.90 2.47
C GLU A 592 -4.48 26.81 2.29
N ASP A 593 -4.04 26.74 1.04
CA ASP A 593 -2.65 26.85 0.60
C ASP A 593 -1.61 26.00 1.37
N CYS A 594 -1.99 24.81 1.80
CA CYS A 594 -1.13 23.95 2.62
C CYS A 594 -1.00 22.51 2.12
N ASN A 595 -1.70 22.17 1.03
CA ASN A 595 -1.73 20.80 0.51
C ASN A 595 -1.05 20.76 -0.86
N LEU A 596 0.25 20.47 -0.87
CA LEU A 596 1.05 20.38 -2.09
C LEU A 596 0.56 19.22 -2.96
N LYS A 597 0.02 19.52 -4.13
CA LYS A 597 -0.49 18.54 -5.10
C LYS A 597 0.14 18.69 -6.47
N ALA A 598 0.49 17.55 -7.05
CA ALA A 598 0.93 17.45 -8.42
C ALA A 598 -0.25 17.69 -9.39
N THR A 599 -0.10 18.66 -10.29
CA THR A 599 -1.05 18.96 -11.36
C THR A 599 -0.33 18.75 -12.69
N ARG A 600 -0.91 17.95 -13.59
CA ARG A 600 -0.37 17.76 -14.94
C ARG A 600 -0.66 18.99 -15.78
N ILE A 601 0.38 19.52 -16.37
CA ILE A 601 0.33 20.65 -17.30
C ILE A 601 1.22 20.35 -18.50
N GLU A 602 1.24 21.21 -19.49
CA GLU A 602 2.16 21.06 -20.62
C GLU A 602 3.62 21.00 -20.14
N GLY A 603 4.35 20.03 -20.64
CA GLY A 603 5.75 19.80 -20.29
C GLY A 603 5.97 18.84 -19.11
N GLY A 604 4.94 18.53 -18.32
CA GLY A 604 5.08 17.59 -17.22
C GLY A 604 4.14 17.83 -16.04
N ILE A 605 4.69 18.00 -14.85
CA ILE A 605 3.96 18.19 -13.60
C ILE A 605 4.37 19.51 -12.94
N LEU A 606 3.38 20.25 -12.45
CA LEU A 606 3.57 21.39 -11.57
C LEU A 606 3.06 21.05 -10.16
N LEU A 607 3.90 21.28 -9.15
CA LEU A 607 3.50 21.20 -7.75
C LEU A 607 2.84 22.51 -7.35
N LYS A 608 1.56 22.45 -6.95
CA LYS A 608 0.80 23.60 -6.48
C LYS A 608 0.27 23.38 -5.08
N ASN A 609 0.36 24.40 -4.26
CA ASN A 609 -0.39 24.43 -3.02
C ASN A 609 -1.89 24.55 -3.34
N LYS A 610 -2.67 23.62 -2.81
CA LYS A 610 -4.13 23.61 -2.93
C LYS A 610 -4.76 23.56 -1.57
N THR A 611 -5.98 24.06 -1.48
CA THR A 611 -6.81 23.90 -0.29
C THR A 611 -7.05 22.41 -0.03
N PHE A 612 -6.70 21.95 1.17
CA PHE A 612 -7.14 20.64 1.64
C PHE A 612 -8.60 20.71 2.04
N ASN A 613 -9.40 19.78 1.57
CA ASN A 613 -10.83 19.69 1.92
C ASN A 613 -11.12 18.30 2.49
N LEU A 614 -11.58 18.23 3.73
CA LEU A 614 -12.05 17.01 4.36
C LEU A 614 -13.47 16.71 3.90
N ARG A 615 -13.62 15.88 2.88
CA ARG A 615 -14.91 15.57 2.25
C ARG A 615 -15.59 14.38 2.93
N LYS A 616 -16.91 14.34 2.86
CA LYS A 616 -17.69 13.14 3.18
C LYS A 616 -17.25 11.99 2.27
N SER A 617 -17.15 10.76 2.80
CA SER A 617 -16.93 9.59 1.94
C SER A 617 -18.05 9.49 0.90
N VAL A 618 -17.69 9.20 -0.35
CA VAL A 618 -18.69 9.04 -1.43
C VAL A 618 -19.53 7.80 -1.12
N ASP A 619 -20.80 8.01 -0.79
CA ASP A 619 -21.75 6.92 -0.62
C ASP A 619 -22.21 6.42 -1.98
N LYS A 620 -22.12 5.10 -2.24
CA LYS A 620 -22.86 4.52 -3.35
C LYS A 620 -24.36 4.72 -3.02
N LYS A 621 -25.09 5.38 -3.92
CA LYS A 621 -26.53 5.58 -3.74
C LYS A 621 -27.23 4.26 -4.01
N VAL A 622 -27.85 3.70 -3.01
CA VAL A 622 -28.90 2.70 -3.20
C VAL A 622 -30.21 3.49 -3.32
N THR A 623 -30.83 3.43 -4.47
CA THR A 623 -32.18 3.96 -4.67
C THR A 623 -33.15 2.83 -4.36
N VAL A 624 -34.02 3.03 -3.37
CA VAL A 624 -35.14 2.12 -3.06
C VAL A 624 -36.41 2.69 -3.65
#